data_4c695acbc4d8cd1fd0b4a12289dba2e9
#
_entry.id   4c695acbc4d8cd1fd0b4a12289dba2e9
#
_cell.length_a   1.000
_cell.length_b   1.000
_cell.length_c   1.000
_cell.angle_alpha   90.00
_cell.angle_beta   90.00
_cell.angle_gamma   90.00
#
_symmetry.space_group_name_H-M   'P 1'
#
loop_
_entity.id
_entity.type
_entity.pdbx_description
1 polymer ?
#
loop_
_entity_poly.entity_id
_entity_poly.type
_entity_poly.pdbx_seq_one_letter_code
_entity_poly.pdbx_strand_id
1 'polypeptide(L)'
;MKVYFENGTFVRDEFCSVREQYELDGVTLTAVRGEWHGNKALDSECGAEIGMTPDGEFTYMADVRHSEFWCSPRFGKSGDYTQVDECQYFVYKKPDGVFGVIVPVVSEDYKCILVGRGEKLAARLFSWKDGLKECDTLACVTAEGDDPLYLTELCVRLAVKLLGRAIPLRRDKRYPTVFEYLGWCSWDALQIRVSERGLVEKCEELKKKDIPIKWAIIDDMGAEVSEFPGKYR
;
A
#
# COMPACT_ATOMS: atom_id res chain seq x y z
N MET A 1 23.40 -6.65 -10.72
CA MET A 1 22.03 -6.99 -10.26
C MET A 1 21.28 -7.61 -11.43
N LYS A 2 20.45 -8.64 -11.23
CA LYS A 2 19.65 -9.22 -12.32
C LYS A 2 18.31 -8.51 -12.34
N VAL A 3 17.95 -7.90 -13.46
CA VAL A 3 16.63 -7.35 -13.71
C VAL A 3 15.79 -8.41 -14.40
N TYR A 4 14.62 -8.70 -13.87
CA TYR A 4 13.69 -9.67 -14.43
C TYR A 4 12.47 -8.90 -14.97
N PHE A 5 12.11 -9.20 -16.21
CA PHE A 5 10.81 -8.79 -16.78
C PHE A 5 9.86 -9.98 -16.74
N GLU A 6 8.58 -9.76 -16.58
CA GLU A 6 7.57 -10.79 -16.43
C GLU A 6 7.56 -11.84 -17.56
N ASN A 7 7.94 -11.45 -18.76
CA ASN A 7 8.02 -12.34 -19.94
C ASN A 7 9.37 -13.01 -20.11
N GLY A 8 10.20 -13.09 -19.08
CA GLY A 8 11.49 -13.80 -19.10
C GLY A 8 12.60 -13.13 -19.91
N THR A 9 12.37 -11.93 -20.40
CA THR A 9 13.41 -11.19 -21.13
C THR A 9 14.31 -10.48 -20.13
N PHE A 10 15.59 -10.85 -20.11
CA PHE A 10 16.59 -10.17 -19.29
C PHE A 10 17.00 -8.87 -19.98
N VAL A 11 16.92 -7.76 -19.27
CA VAL A 11 17.64 -6.54 -19.65
C VAL A 11 18.90 -6.47 -18.82
N ARG A 12 20.02 -6.65 -19.47
CA ARG A 12 21.34 -6.52 -18.88
C ARG A 12 21.70 -5.04 -18.83
N ASP A 13 22.26 -4.64 -17.71
CA ASP A 13 23.18 -3.54 -17.49
C ASP A 13 22.65 -2.10 -17.40
N GLU A 14 21.33 -1.85 -17.52
CA GLU A 14 20.79 -0.48 -17.52
C GLU A 14 20.00 -0.12 -16.25
N PHE A 15 19.63 -1.11 -15.42
CA PHE A 15 18.93 -0.86 -14.16
C PHE A 15 19.90 -1.00 -12.97
N CYS A 16 19.94 0.03 -12.15
CA CYS A 16 20.61 -0.02 -10.85
C CYS A 16 19.67 0.33 -9.70
N SER A 17 20.04 -0.08 -8.51
CA SER A 17 19.41 0.37 -7.29
C SER A 17 20.41 1.05 -6.39
N VAL A 18 20.04 2.21 -5.85
CA VAL A 18 20.81 2.97 -4.90
C VAL A 18 20.17 2.85 -3.53
N ARG A 19 20.97 2.68 -2.49
CA ARG A 19 20.55 2.66 -1.09
C ARG A 19 21.19 3.83 -0.37
N GLU A 20 20.35 4.70 0.20
CA GLU A 20 20.79 5.87 0.93
C GLU A 20 20.30 5.78 2.37
N GLN A 21 21.18 6.09 3.32
CA GLN A 21 20.83 6.10 4.74
C GLN A 21 20.47 7.50 5.21
N TYR A 22 19.46 7.58 6.06
CA TYR A 22 18.95 8.79 6.68
C TYR A 22 18.74 8.57 8.17
N GLU A 23 19.08 9.56 8.96
CA GLU A 23 18.78 9.57 10.38
C GLU A 23 17.53 10.42 10.64
N LEU A 24 16.56 9.85 11.32
CA LEU A 24 15.34 10.54 11.73
C LEU A 24 14.94 10.09 13.12
N ASP A 25 14.87 11.04 14.04
CA ASP A 25 14.49 10.81 15.44
C ASP A 25 15.31 9.68 16.13
N GLY A 26 16.60 9.56 15.78
CA GLY A 26 17.52 8.55 16.35
C GLY A 26 17.39 7.16 15.72
N VAL A 27 16.62 7.01 14.64
CA VAL A 27 16.47 5.77 13.86
C VAL A 27 17.13 5.92 12.52
N THR A 28 17.92 4.92 12.12
CA THR A 28 18.48 4.84 10.76
C THR A 28 17.46 4.23 9.81
N LEU A 29 17.11 5.00 8.78
CA LEU A 29 16.24 4.55 7.70
C LEU A 29 17.04 4.37 6.42
N THR A 30 16.67 3.40 5.60
CA THR A 30 17.25 3.20 4.28
C THR A 30 16.21 3.49 3.20
N ALA A 31 16.46 4.50 2.38
CA ALA A 31 15.71 4.75 1.16
C ALA A 31 16.33 3.92 0.02
N VAL A 32 15.51 3.21 -0.71
CA VAL A 32 15.90 2.40 -1.86
C VAL A 32 15.33 3.04 -3.12
N ARG A 33 16.21 3.45 -4.02
CA ARG A 33 15.84 4.07 -5.30
C ARG A 33 16.11 3.09 -6.44
N GLY A 34 15.30 3.15 -7.48
CA GLY A 34 15.54 2.47 -8.75
C GLY A 34 15.87 3.48 -9.83
N GLU A 35 16.95 3.25 -10.55
CA GLU A 35 17.39 4.04 -11.68
C GLU A 35 17.42 3.18 -12.93
N TRP A 36 16.80 3.68 -14.01
CA TRP A 36 16.67 2.99 -15.27
C TRP A 36 16.83 3.95 -16.42
N HIS A 37 17.65 3.58 -17.39
CA HIS A 37 17.76 4.22 -18.70
C HIS A 37 17.81 3.14 -19.77
N GLY A 38 16.89 3.14 -20.72
CA GLY A 38 16.88 2.09 -21.71
C GLY A 38 15.91 2.25 -22.85
N ASN A 39 16.00 1.32 -23.79
CA ASN A 39 15.15 1.29 -24.97
C ASN A 39 13.77 0.65 -24.71
N LYS A 40 13.60 -0.04 -23.58
CA LYS A 40 12.36 -0.72 -23.19
C LYS A 40 11.73 0.00 -22.01
N ALA A 41 10.44 0.27 -22.09
CA ALA A 41 9.71 0.92 -21.00
C ALA A 41 9.50 -0.02 -19.81
N LEU A 42 9.51 0.54 -18.59
CA LEU A 42 9.00 -0.11 -17.38
C LEU A 42 7.50 0.23 -17.28
N ASP A 43 6.66 -0.56 -17.89
CA ASP A 43 5.20 -0.41 -17.88
C ASP A 43 4.52 -1.43 -16.95
N SER A 44 3.20 -1.57 -17.02
CA SER A 44 2.43 -2.49 -16.19
C SER A 44 2.80 -3.97 -16.41
N GLU A 45 3.31 -4.31 -17.58
CA GLU A 45 3.70 -5.69 -17.95
C GLU A 45 5.18 -5.96 -17.67
N CYS A 46 6.01 -4.91 -17.71
CA CYS A 46 7.45 -4.99 -17.55
C CYS A 46 7.91 -4.20 -16.32
N GLY A 47 8.39 -4.87 -15.30
CA GLY A 47 8.92 -4.27 -14.08
C GLY A 47 10.39 -4.61 -13.84
N ALA A 48 11.08 -3.75 -13.08
CA ALA A 48 12.39 -4.04 -12.54
C ALA A 48 12.29 -4.51 -11.10
N GLU A 49 13.10 -5.47 -10.70
CA GLU A 49 13.10 -6.05 -9.35
C GLU A 49 14.38 -5.73 -8.59
N ILE A 50 14.20 -5.26 -7.36
CA ILE A 50 15.28 -4.98 -6.40
C ILE A 50 15.19 -5.98 -5.27
N GLY A 51 16.26 -6.72 -5.00
CA GLY A 51 16.30 -7.67 -3.87
C GLY A 51 16.09 -6.95 -2.54
N MET A 52 15.11 -7.42 -1.77
CA MET A 52 14.69 -6.82 -0.49
C MET A 52 14.60 -7.82 0.65
N THR A 53 15.11 -9.03 0.47
CA THR A 53 15.11 -10.05 1.52
C THR A 53 15.89 -9.57 2.74
N PRO A 54 15.27 -9.43 3.93
CA PRO A 54 16.00 -9.13 5.14
C PRO A 54 16.93 -10.28 5.55
N ASP A 55 17.99 -9.96 6.28
CA ASP A 55 18.96 -10.95 6.74
C ASP A 55 18.47 -11.67 8.01
N GLY A 56 18.85 -12.96 8.10
CA GLY A 56 18.61 -13.78 9.29
C GLY A 56 17.25 -14.46 9.32
N GLU A 57 16.93 -14.99 10.50
CA GLU A 57 15.63 -15.63 10.76
C GLU A 57 14.63 -14.59 11.30
N PHE A 58 13.38 -14.69 10.86
CA PHE A 58 12.28 -13.85 11.32
C PHE A 58 10.93 -14.45 10.95
N THR A 59 9.89 -13.97 11.62
CA THR A 59 8.50 -14.12 11.17
C THR A 59 8.02 -12.81 10.56
N TYR A 60 7.08 -12.86 9.64
CA TYR A 60 6.57 -11.65 8.98
C TYR A 60 5.04 -11.63 8.85
N MET A 61 4.53 -10.43 8.66
CA MET A 61 3.22 -10.13 8.11
C MET A 61 3.39 -9.27 6.85
N ALA A 62 2.76 -9.69 5.78
CA ALA A 62 2.68 -8.97 4.51
C ALA A 62 1.23 -8.57 4.24
N ASP A 63 0.98 -7.29 3.98
CA ASP A 63 -0.34 -6.82 3.55
C ASP A 63 -0.45 -6.98 2.04
N VAL A 64 -1.15 -8.03 1.62
CA VAL A 64 -1.21 -8.49 0.22
C VAL A 64 -2.56 -8.15 -0.38
N ARG A 65 -2.54 -7.55 -1.56
CA ARG A 65 -3.75 -7.35 -2.37
C ARG A 65 -4.24 -8.70 -2.91
N HIS A 66 -5.44 -9.11 -2.55
CA HIS A 66 -6.01 -10.39 -2.96
C HIS A 66 -7.19 -10.24 -3.95
N SER A 67 -7.66 -9.03 -4.16
CA SER A 67 -8.64 -8.69 -5.17
C SER A 67 -8.51 -7.21 -5.55
N GLU A 68 -9.31 -6.74 -6.49
CA GLU A 68 -9.23 -5.37 -7.00
C GLU A 68 -9.30 -4.29 -5.91
N PHE A 69 -10.13 -4.53 -4.87
CA PHE A 69 -10.42 -3.54 -3.82
C PHE A 69 -9.93 -3.93 -2.42
N TRP A 70 -9.39 -5.13 -2.25
CA TRP A 70 -9.16 -5.70 -0.93
C TRP A 70 -7.74 -6.15 -0.73
N CYS A 71 -7.20 -5.82 0.44
CA CYS A 71 -5.97 -6.38 0.96
C CYS A 71 -6.25 -7.29 2.15
N SER A 72 -5.37 -8.23 2.40
CA SER A 72 -5.42 -9.08 3.58
C SER A 72 -4.03 -9.45 4.06
N PRO A 73 -3.84 -9.64 5.39
CA PRO A 73 -2.56 -10.05 5.91
C PRO A 73 -2.23 -11.50 5.52
N ARG A 74 -0.97 -11.71 5.18
CA ARG A 74 -0.35 -13.03 5.03
C ARG A 74 0.78 -13.14 6.01
N PHE A 75 0.83 -14.25 6.74
CA PHE A 75 1.84 -14.50 7.75
C PHE A 75 2.77 -15.61 7.28
N GLY A 76 4.06 -15.44 7.56
CA GLY A 76 5.07 -16.40 7.16
C GLY A 76 6.37 -16.25 7.94
N LYS A 77 7.38 -16.94 7.49
CA LYS A 77 8.74 -16.91 8.04
C LYS A 77 9.77 -16.68 6.95
N SER A 78 10.97 -16.25 7.34
CA SER A 78 12.11 -16.11 6.43
C SER A 78 12.33 -17.39 5.62
N GLY A 79 12.69 -17.23 4.35
CA GLY A 79 12.91 -18.33 3.41
C GLY A 79 11.65 -18.84 2.69
N ASP A 80 10.45 -18.34 3.03
CA ASP A 80 9.22 -18.67 2.30
C ASP A 80 8.37 -17.41 2.08
N TYR A 81 8.37 -16.90 0.85
CA TYR A 81 7.60 -15.72 0.44
C TYR A 81 6.58 -16.05 -0.65
N THR A 82 6.20 -17.30 -0.80
CA THR A 82 5.29 -17.77 -1.87
C THR A 82 3.91 -17.11 -1.83
N GLN A 83 3.49 -16.64 -0.65
CA GLN A 83 2.21 -15.94 -0.47
C GLN A 83 2.32 -14.41 -0.55
N VAL A 84 3.51 -13.88 -0.80
CA VAL A 84 3.72 -12.43 -0.91
C VAL A 84 3.58 -12.03 -2.38
N ASP A 85 2.48 -11.37 -2.70
CA ASP A 85 2.23 -10.82 -4.03
C ASP A 85 1.46 -9.50 -3.91
N GLU A 86 1.75 -8.54 -4.79
CA GLU A 86 1.19 -7.18 -4.73
C GLU A 86 1.17 -6.59 -3.30
N CYS A 87 2.24 -6.84 -2.52
CA CYS A 87 2.30 -6.44 -1.12
C CYS A 87 2.63 -4.95 -0.98
N GLN A 88 1.82 -4.24 -0.19
CA GLN A 88 1.93 -2.80 0.04
C GLN A 88 2.59 -2.42 1.36
N TYR A 89 2.73 -3.38 2.27
CA TYR A 89 3.34 -3.20 3.58
C TYR A 89 3.88 -4.53 4.09
N PHE A 90 5.13 -4.53 4.53
CA PHE A 90 5.78 -5.71 5.06
C PHE A 90 6.43 -5.38 6.40
N VAL A 91 6.04 -6.14 7.43
CA VAL A 91 6.64 -6.04 8.75
C VAL A 91 7.16 -7.41 9.17
N TYR A 92 8.35 -7.44 9.77
CA TYR A 92 8.93 -8.66 10.28
C TYR A 92 9.46 -8.49 11.69
N LYS A 93 9.59 -9.61 12.40
CA LYS A 93 10.13 -9.66 13.76
C LYS A 93 11.22 -10.73 13.85
N LYS A 94 12.40 -10.31 14.27
CA LYS A 94 13.55 -11.18 14.55
C LYS A 94 13.43 -11.89 15.91
N PRO A 95 14.16 -13.01 16.15
CA PRO A 95 14.13 -13.72 17.42
C PRO A 95 14.57 -12.89 18.62
N ASP A 96 15.47 -11.92 18.43
CA ASP A 96 15.95 -10.98 19.43
C ASP A 96 14.92 -9.89 19.81
N GLY A 97 13.77 -9.88 19.13
CA GLY A 97 12.69 -8.93 19.38
C GLY A 97 12.70 -7.70 18.49
N VAL A 98 13.74 -7.49 17.69
CA VAL A 98 13.83 -6.38 16.73
C VAL A 98 12.78 -6.54 15.63
N PHE A 99 12.04 -5.47 15.37
CA PHE A 99 11.14 -5.39 14.23
C PHE A 99 11.83 -4.71 13.04
N GLY A 100 11.41 -5.09 11.85
CA GLY A 100 11.74 -4.34 10.65
C GLY A 100 10.51 -4.08 9.81
N VAL A 101 10.51 -2.98 9.07
CA VAL A 101 9.44 -2.60 8.16
C VAL A 101 10.00 -2.30 6.78
N ILE A 102 9.24 -2.66 5.74
CA ILE A 102 9.49 -2.27 4.36
C ILE A 102 8.20 -1.63 3.84
N VAL A 103 8.30 -0.37 3.44
CA VAL A 103 7.18 0.43 2.95
C VAL A 103 7.41 0.75 1.48
N PRO A 104 6.78 0.02 0.54
CA PRO A 104 6.78 0.38 -0.87
C PRO A 104 6.13 1.73 -1.11
N VAL A 105 6.59 2.45 -2.14
CA VAL A 105 6.20 3.82 -2.40
C VAL A 105 5.61 3.96 -3.79
N VAL A 106 4.61 4.81 -3.92
CA VAL A 106 4.05 5.25 -5.20
C VAL A 106 4.52 6.67 -5.47
N SER A 107 5.29 6.84 -6.53
CA SER A 107 5.72 8.15 -7.02
C SER A 107 4.74 8.70 -8.08
N GLU A 108 5.14 9.71 -8.84
CA GLU A 108 4.31 10.30 -9.87
C GLU A 108 4.08 9.36 -11.07
N ASP A 109 5.15 8.66 -11.47
CA ASP A 109 5.16 7.86 -12.68
C ASP A 109 5.31 6.36 -12.41
N TYR A 110 5.75 5.99 -11.22
CA TYR A 110 6.09 4.62 -10.86
C TYR A 110 5.44 4.20 -9.56
N LYS A 111 5.11 2.94 -9.45
CA LYS A 111 4.75 2.29 -8.19
C LYS A 111 5.66 1.11 -7.90
N CYS A 112 5.85 0.89 -6.61
CA CYS A 112 6.56 -0.24 -6.08
C CYS A 112 5.61 -1.13 -5.29
N ILE A 113 5.76 -2.43 -5.45
CA ILE A 113 5.13 -3.46 -4.64
C ILE A 113 6.18 -4.47 -4.20
N LEU A 114 5.93 -5.19 -3.11
CA LEU A 114 6.77 -6.34 -2.77
C LEU A 114 6.16 -7.61 -3.35
N VAL A 115 7.04 -8.46 -3.86
CA VAL A 115 6.68 -9.75 -4.47
C VAL A 115 7.61 -10.84 -3.95
N GLY A 116 7.05 -11.99 -3.66
CA GLY A 116 7.80 -13.19 -3.34
C GLY A 116 8.35 -13.86 -4.60
N ARG A 117 9.58 -14.37 -4.49
CA ARG A 117 10.26 -15.16 -5.51
C ARG A 117 10.82 -16.42 -4.88
N GLY A 118 9.92 -17.29 -4.39
CA GLY A 118 10.26 -18.46 -3.61
C GLY A 118 10.90 -18.06 -2.27
N GLU A 119 12.18 -18.33 -2.10
CA GLU A 119 12.97 -18.01 -0.90
C GLU A 119 13.46 -16.56 -0.81
N LYS A 120 13.10 -15.71 -1.77
CA LYS A 120 13.55 -14.31 -1.84
C LYS A 120 12.37 -13.35 -1.90
N LEU A 121 12.55 -12.18 -1.28
CA LEU A 121 11.66 -11.04 -1.36
C LEU A 121 12.26 -10.00 -2.30
N ALA A 122 11.45 -9.44 -3.17
CA ALA A 122 11.86 -8.38 -4.09
C ALA A 122 10.87 -7.21 -4.06
N ALA A 123 11.38 -6.00 -4.26
CA ALA A 123 10.60 -4.83 -4.61
C ALA A 123 10.51 -4.74 -6.13
N ARG A 124 9.31 -4.85 -6.67
CA ARG A 124 9.02 -4.70 -8.09
C ARG A 124 8.59 -3.28 -8.37
N LEU A 125 9.35 -2.62 -9.23
CA LEU A 125 9.13 -1.24 -9.67
C LEU A 125 8.60 -1.25 -11.10
N PHE A 126 7.47 -0.61 -11.35
CA PHE A 126 6.83 -0.55 -12.66
C PHE A 126 5.98 0.71 -12.80
N SER A 127 5.61 1.05 -14.06
CA SER A 127 4.74 2.18 -14.36
C SER A 127 3.36 1.71 -14.82
N TRP A 128 2.34 2.53 -14.54
CA TRP A 128 1.03 2.44 -15.20
C TRP A 128 0.92 3.33 -16.44
N LYS A 129 1.97 4.10 -16.74
CA LYS A 129 2.08 4.93 -17.94
C LYS A 129 2.90 4.19 -18.97
N ASP A 130 2.44 4.25 -20.20
CA ASP A 130 3.16 3.63 -21.32
C ASP A 130 4.31 4.51 -21.80
N GLY A 131 5.35 3.87 -22.31
CA GLY A 131 6.42 4.54 -23.06
C GLY A 131 7.50 5.24 -22.23
N LEU A 132 7.50 5.12 -20.91
CA LEU A 132 8.56 5.69 -20.08
C LEU A 132 9.86 4.89 -20.24
N LYS A 133 10.94 5.57 -20.66
CA LYS A 133 12.26 4.97 -20.89
C LYS A 133 13.30 5.34 -19.87
N GLU A 134 12.93 6.18 -18.92
CA GLU A 134 13.79 6.65 -17.84
C GLU A 134 13.05 6.50 -16.51
N CYS A 135 13.75 6.05 -15.51
CA CYS A 135 13.27 5.94 -14.14
C CYS A 135 14.37 6.40 -13.20
N ASP A 136 14.08 7.35 -12.37
CA ASP A 136 14.86 7.72 -11.19
C ASP A 136 13.85 7.99 -10.07
N THR A 137 13.54 6.97 -9.28
CA THR A 137 12.45 7.09 -8.31
C THR A 137 12.71 6.33 -7.03
N LEU A 138 12.12 6.82 -5.94
CA LEU A 138 12.05 6.10 -4.68
C LEU A 138 11.16 4.86 -4.86
N ALA A 139 11.71 3.69 -4.60
CA ALA A 139 11.00 2.41 -4.64
C ALA A 139 10.38 2.07 -3.27
N CYS A 140 11.18 2.12 -2.21
CA CYS A 140 10.70 1.84 -0.86
C CYS A 140 11.59 2.50 0.20
N VAL A 141 11.06 2.57 1.42
CA VAL A 141 11.81 2.94 2.61
C VAL A 141 11.75 1.79 3.61
N THR A 142 12.86 1.49 4.27
CA THR A 142 12.95 0.43 5.28
C THR A 142 13.67 0.92 6.53
N ALA A 143 13.30 0.36 7.68
CA ALA A 143 13.93 0.62 8.97
C ALA A 143 13.82 -0.60 9.89
N GLU A 144 14.72 -0.68 10.87
CA GLU A 144 14.67 -1.66 11.97
C GLU A 144 14.69 -0.95 13.33
N GLY A 145 14.02 -1.53 14.33
CA GLY A 145 13.93 -1.01 15.70
C GLY A 145 12.89 -1.72 16.54
N ASP A 146 12.47 -1.11 17.63
CA ASP A 146 11.65 -1.78 18.66
C ASP A 146 10.13 -1.64 18.43
N ASP A 147 9.68 -0.59 17.74
CA ASP A 147 8.26 -0.30 17.53
C ASP A 147 7.92 -0.23 16.03
N PRO A 148 7.25 -1.24 15.47
CA PRO A 148 6.95 -1.30 14.05
C PRO A 148 5.99 -0.19 13.58
N LEU A 149 5.11 0.32 14.45
CA LEU A 149 4.20 1.41 14.09
C LEU A 149 4.96 2.73 13.99
N TYR A 150 5.87 2.98 14.92
CA TYR A 150 6.73 4.15 14.88
C TYR A 150 7.70 4.10 13.69
N LEU A 151 8.31 2.95 13.42
CA LEU A 151 9.15 2.76 12.24
C LEU A 151 8.38 3.04 10.94
N THR A 152 7.14 2.57 10.85
CA THR A 152 6.28 2.84 9.69
C THR A 152 6.03 4.34 9.52
N GLU A 153 5.73 5.05 10.61
CA GLU A 153 5.57 6.50 10.56
C GLU A 153 6.83 7.20 10.06
N LEU A 154 8.00 6.83 10.57
CA LEU A 154 9.27 7.40 10.12
C LEU A 154 9.55 7.12 8.65
N CYS A 155 9.29 5.89 8.18
CA CYS A 155 9.42 5.52 6.77
C CYS A 155 8.51 6.38 5.88
N VAL A 156 7.26 6.58 6.27
CA VAL A 156 6.32 7.43 5.53
C VAL A 156 6.75 8.89 5.54
N ARG A 157 7.21 9.42 6.68
CA ARG A 157 7.75 10.80 6.77
C ARG A 157 8.92 11.01 5.82
N LEU A 158 9.86 10.07 5.79
CA LEU A 158 11.00 10.14 4.89
C LEU A 158 10.55 10.05 3.42
N ALA A 159 9.65 9.11 3.08
CA ALA A 159 9.13 8.97 1.73
C ALA A 159 8.43 10.24 1.24
N VAL A 160 7.57 10.85 2.06
CA VAL A 160 6.89 12.12 1.73
C VAL A 160 7.91 13.24 1.47
N LYS A 161 8.95 13.34 2.31
CA LYS A 161 10.04 14.32 2.14
C LYS A 161 10.81 14.10 0.84
N LEU A 162 11.22 12.86 0.57
CA LEU A 162 12.01 12.52 -0.63
C LEU A 162 11.22 12.68 -1.93
N LEU A 163 9.90 12.45 -1.89
CA LEU A 163 9.01 12.69 -3.02
C LEU A 163 8.64 14.18 -3.21
N GLY A 164 9.06 15.06 -2.31
CA GLY A 164 8.71 16.47 -2.37
C GLY A 164 7.20 16.76 -2.25
N ARG A 165 6.44 15.90 -1.60
CA ARG A 165 4.98 16.01 -1.49
C ARG A 165 4.57 16.65 -0.18
N ALA A 166 3.58 17.55 -0.24
CA ALA A 166 2.96 18.17 0.94
C ALA A 166 1.79 17.31 1.45
N ILE A 167 2.06 16.08 1.87
CA ILE A 167 1.05 15.16 2.38
C ILE A 167 1.11 15.16 3.91
N PRO A 168 0.06 15.64 4.61
CA PRO A 168 0.02 15.57 6.07
C PRO A 168 -0.11 14.12 6.54
N LEU A 169 0.64 13.76 7.58
CA LEU A 169 0.46 12.49 8.26
C LEU A 169 -0.86 12.46 9.03
N ARG A 170 -1.29 11.27 9.45
CA ARG A 170 -2.56 11.12 10.17
C ARG A 170 -2.66 12.05 11.38
N ARG A 171 -1.62 12.18 12.17
CA ARG A 171 -1.58 13.04 13.36
C ARG A 171 -1.63 14.54 13.04
N ASP A 172 -1.20 14.93 11.84
CA ASP A 172 -1.15 16.33 11.39
C ASP A 172 -2.45 16.74 10.68
N LYS A 173 -3.35 15.79 10.45
CA LYS A 173 -4.65 16.04 9.83
C LYS A 173 -5.64 16.54 10.88
N ARG A 174 -6.41 17.58 10.51
CA ARG A 174 -7.56 17.96 11.32
C ARG A 174 -8.54 16.80 11.39
N TYR A 175 -8.94 16.43 12.61
CA TYR A 175 -9.98 15.42 12.80
C TYR A 175 -11.31 15.95 12.24
N PRO A 176 -11.96 15.24 11.30
CA PRO A 176 -13.22 15.70 10.74
C PRO A 176 -14.31 15.68 11.81
N THR A 177 -15.00 16.82 11.99
CA THR A 177 -16.04 16.99 13.03
C THR A 177 -17.17 15.96 12.93
N VAL A 178 -17.44 15.44 11.72
CA VAL A 178 -18.43 14.38 11.52
C VAL A 178 -18.16 13.14 12.36
N PHE A 179 -16.89 12.81 12.63
CA PHE A 179 -16.52 11.64 13.42
C PHE A 179 -16.56 11.85 14.94
N GLU A 180 -16.90 13.05 15.41
CA GLU A 180 -17.22 13.32 16.82
C GLU A 180 -18.59 12.77 17.20
N TYR A 181 -19.41 12.41 16.23
CA TYR A 181 -20.78 11.96 16.40
C TYR A 181 -20.96 10.53 15.92
N LEU A 182 -21.95 9.85 16.50
CA LEU A 182 -22.39 8.54 16.04
C LEU A 182 -23.00 8.65 14.65
N GLY A 183 -22.52 7.83 13.74
CA GLY A 183 -23.04 7.68 12.38
C GLY A 183 -23.63 6.30 12.14
N TRP A 184 -24.34 6.18 11.03
CA TRP A 184 -24.88 4.91 10.55
C TRP A 184 -24.51 4.71 9.09
N CYS A 185 -24.18 3.46 8.71
CA CYS A 185 -23.94 3.06 7.33
C CYS A 185 -25.01 2.06 6.89
N SER A 186 -25.53 2.23 5.68
CA SER A 186 -26.60 1.37 5.16
C SER A 186 -26.16 -0.05 4.83
N TRP A 187 -24.85 -0.29 4.64
CA TRP A 187 -24.32 -1.55 4.11
C TRP A 187 -24.74 -2.79 4.92
N ASP A 188 -24.49 -2.80 6.23
CA ASP A 188 -24.79 -3.98 7.05
C ASP A 188 -26.29 -4.28 7.18
N ALA A 189 -27.13 -3.24 7.05
CA ALA A 189 -28.58 -3.38 7.18
C ALA A 189 -29.30 -3.69 5.86
N LEU A 190 -28.84 -3.09 4.76
CA LEU A 190 -29.58 -3.09 3.50
C LEU A 190 -28.76 -3.69 2.33
N GLN A 191 -27.43 -3.66 2.43
CA GLN A 191 -26.50 -4.10 1.37
C GLN A 191 -26.91 -3.47 0.00
N ILE A 192 -26.92 -4.26 -1.05
CA ILE A 192 -27.30 -3.84 -2.41
C ILE A 192 -28.81 -3.51 -2.57
N ARG A 193 -29.62 -3.77 -1.52
CA ARG A 193 -31.08 -3.52 -1.53
C ARG A 193 -31.45 -2.18 -0.92
N VAL A 194 -30.52 -1.22 -0.97
CA VAL A 194 -30.78 0.16 -0.54
C VAL A 194 -31.91 0.75 -1.36
N SER A 195 -32.90 1.33 -0.67
CA SER A 195 -34.04 2.02 -1.27
C SER A 195 -34.45 3.20 -0.40
N GLU A 196 -35.08 4.22 -0.99
CA GLU A 196 -35.61 5.36 -0.27
C GLU A 196 -36.49 4.91 0.90
N ARG A 197 -37.42 4.01 0.64
CA ARG A 197 -38.33 3.46 1.66
C ARG A 197 -37.56 2.81 2.82
N GLY A 198 -36.56 1.95 2.51
CA GLY A 198 -35.75 1.26 3.53
C GLY A 198 -34.94 2.24 4.37
N LEU A 199 -34.44 3.31 3.76
CA LEU A 199 -33.71 4.37 4.47
C LEU A 199 -34.63 5.15 5.42
N VAL A 200 -35.84 5.53 4.96
CA VAL A 200 -36.83 6.24 5.80
C VAL A 200 -37.27 5.35 6.97
N GLU A 201 -37.62 4.10 6.72
CA GLU A 201 -38.01 3.15 7.76
C GLU A 201 -36.89 2.98 8.82
N LYS A 202 -35.62 2.91 8.37
CA LYS A 202 -34.48 2.81 9.27
C LYS A 202 -34.24 4.08 10.08
N CYS A 203 -34.37 5.24 9.48
CA CYS A 203 -34.29 6.53 10.20
C CYS A 203 -35.37 6.64 11.28
N GLU A 204 -36.60 6.23 10.98
CA GLU A 204 -37.71 6.22 11.95
C GLU A 204 -37.45 5.22 13.09
N GLU A 205 -36.90 4.02 12.77
CA GLU A 205 -36.53 3.04 13.77
C GLU A 205 -35.44 3.58 14.72
N LEU A 206 -34.38 4.19 14.17
CA LEU A 206 -33.30 4.77 14.97
C LEU A 206 -33.81 5.89 15.88
N LYS A 207 -34.69 6.75 15.35
CA LYS A 207 -35.34 7.82 16.12
C LYS A 207 -36.24 7.26 17.23
N LYS A 208 -37.02 6.23 16.94
CA LYS A 208 -37.92 5.59 17.93
C LYS A 208 -37.11 4.92 19.07
N LYS A 209 -35.93 4.43 18.77
CA LYS A 209 -35.01 3.81 19.74
C LYS A 209 -34.11 4.81 20.46
N ASP A 210 -34.29 6.11 20.20
CA ASP A 210 -33.47 7.20 20.73
C ASP A 210 -31.95 7.01 20.50
N ILE A 211 -31.59 6.52 19.31
CA ILE A 211 -30.18 6.36 18.93
C ILE A 211 -29.71 7.69 18.30
N PRO A 212 -28.72 8.38 18.90
CA PRO A 212 -28.36 9.76 18.53
C PRO A 212 -27.47 9.84 17.29
N ILE A 213 -27.94 9.31 16.17
CA ILE A 213 -27.28 9.41 14.88
C ILE A 213 -27.27 10.86 14.39
N LYS A 214 -26.10 11.35 13.95
CA LYS A 214 -25.93 12.70 13.40
C LYS A 214 -25.60 12.73 11.92
N TRP A 215 -25.18 11.59 11.36
CA TRP A 215 -24.88 11.45 9.94
C TRP A 215 -25.14 10.02 9.48
N ALA A 216 -25.32 9.83 8.18
CA ALA A 216 -25.48 8.52 7.58
C ALA A 216 -24.68 8.42 6.28
N ILE A 217 -24.14 7.24 6.01
CA ILE A 217 -23.57 6.85 4.71
C ILE A 217 -24.58 5.95 4.02
N ILE A 218 -24.97 6.34 2.81
CA ILE A 218 -25.71 5.48 1.91
C ILE A 218 -24.66 4.78 1.04
N ASP A 219 -24.44 3.52 1.34
CA ASP A 219 -23.44 2.70 0.68
C ASP A 219 -24.07 1.91 -0.48
N ASP A 220 -23.22 1.49 -1.42
CA ASP A 220 -23.55 0.69 -2.59
C ASP A 220 -24.75 1.23 -3.38
N MET A 221 -24.58 2.48 -3.81
CA MET A 221 -25.29 3.05 -4.93
C MET A 221 -26.70 3.56 -4.74
N GLY A 222 -27.44 3.33 -3.74
CA GLY A 222 -28.77 3.95 -3.54
C GLY A 222 -29.63 4.22 -4.79
N ALA A 223 -29.18 3.78 -5.99
CA ALA A 223 -29.82 3.98 -7.28
C ALA A 223 -29.60 2.75 -8.18
N GLU A 224 -30.51 2.53 -9.10
CA GLU A 224 -30.36 1.46 -10.09
C GLU A 224 -29.11 1.69 -10.95
N VAL A 225 -28.33 0.62 -11.17
CA VAL A 225 -27.06 0.65 -11.95
C VAL A 225 -27.27 1.21 -13.37
N SER A 226 -28.47 1.05 -13.92
CA SER A 226 -28.87 1.58 -15.22
C SER A 226 -28.87 3.12 -15.29
N GLU A 227 -29.01 3.81 -14.16
CA GLU A 227 -29.04 5.28 -14.11
C GLU A 227 -27.63 5.90 -14.08
N PHE A 228 -26.59 5.10 -13.81
CA PHE A 228 -25.19 5.55 -13.76
C PHE A 228 -24.26 4.72 -14.67
N PRO A 229 -24.57 4.65 -15.99
CA PRO A 229 -23.73 3.88 -16.91
C PRO A 229 -22.32 4.48 -17.00
N GLY A 230 -21.32 3.70 -16.67
CA GLY A 230 -19.92 4.10 -16.79
C GLY A 230 -19.23 4.54 -15.49
N LYS A 231 -19.95 4.66 -14.39
CA LYS A 231 -19.35 5.05 -13.11
C LYS A 231 -18.58 3.90 -12.41
N TYR A 232 -18.84 2.68 -12.83
CA TYR A 232 -18.31 1.45 -12.22
C TYR A 232 -17.69 0.50 -13.24
N ARG A 233 -17.09 1.04 -14.30
CA ARG A 233 -16.26 0.26 -15.23
C ARG A 233 -14.79 0.45 -14.93
#